data_17df2ec8c1394edd54f54ab56f335468
#
_entry.id   17df2ec8c1394edd54f54ab56f335468
#
_cell.length_a   1.000
_cell.length_b   1.000
_cell.length_c   1.000
_cell.angle_alpha   90.00
_cell.angle_beta   90.00
_cell.angle_gamma   90.00
#
_symmetry.space_group_name_H-M   'P 1'
#
loop_
_entity.id
_entity.type
_entity.pdbx_description
1 polymer ?
#
loop_
_entity_poly.entity_id
_entity_poly.type
_entity_poly.pdbx_seq_one_letter_code
_entity_poly.pdbx_strand_id
1 'polypeptide(L)'
;MKNIICDIDGVLLHQNDIIHGANEFIHRILKQGNPLILLTNYPSQTPADLQNRLESAGIKISSDHFYTSAMATAAFLEKQEGRKAYMVGEGALTHELYRIGFTITDINPDFVIVGETRAYNWDMVQKASYLIMNGARFIATNPDVAGPKGYPACGALCAPIERISRKKPFYLGKPNAWIMRAALNSIDAHSENTFIIGDNMNTDILAGIQAGIETILVLSGVSTREELDKYPYRPNHIFPSAVDIDII
;
A
#
# COMPACT_ATOMS: atom_id res chain seq x y z
N MET A 1 -3.53 19.64 16.23
CA MET A 1 -2.51 18.88 15.47
C MET A 1 -3.24 17.80 14.72
N LYS A 2 -3.02 17.63 13.44
CA LYS A 2 -3.66 16.62 12.58
C LYS A 2 -2.63 15.54 12.23
N ASN A 3 -3.03 14.28 12.24
CA ASN A 3 -2.20 13.20 11.72
C ASN A 3 -2.31 13.17 10.19
N ILE A 4 -1.23 12.83 9.51
CA ILE A 4 -1.16 12.81 8.06
C ILE A 4 -0.78 11.41 7.59
N ILE A 5 -1.65 10.80 6.79
CA ILE A 5 -1.30 9.67 5.93
C ILE A 5 -1.14 10.23 4.52
N CYS A 6 -0.01 10.00 3.88
CA CYS A 6 0.26 10.53 2.55
C CYS A 6 0.73 9.40 1.63
N ASP A 7 0.14 9.27 0.46
CA ASP A 7 0.67 8.38 -0.57
C ASP A 7 1.98 8.94 -1.14
N ILE A 8 2.73 8.09 -1.82
CA ILE A 8 4.05 8.43 -2.37
C ILE A 8 3.96 8.70 -3.87
N ASP A 9 3.52 7.69 -4.63
CA ASP A 9 3.47 7.75 -6.09
C ASP A 9 2.26 8.58 -6.54
N GLY A 10 2.48 9.59 -7.39
CA GLY A 10 1.44 10.54 -7.79
C GLY A 10 1.22 11.71 -6.83
N VAL A 11 1.78 11.66 -5.61
CA VAL A 11 1.69 12.74 -4.61
C VAL A 11 3.05 13.41 -4.39
N LEU A 12 4.08 12.63 -4.11
CA LEU A 12 5.45 13.10 -3.86
C LEU A 12 6.38 12.84 -5.04
N LEU A 13 6.21 11.70 -5.69
CA LEU A 13 7.01 11.26 -6.82
C LEU A 13 6.12 10.90 -8.01
N HIS A 14 6.60 11.22 -9.21
CA HIS A 14 6.13 10.63 -10.46
C HIS A 14 7.21 9.70 -10.98
N GLN A 15 7.04 8.39 -10.79
CA GLN A 15 8.09 7.36 -10.94
C GLN A 15 9.26 7.64 -9.97
N ASN A 16 10.40 8.16 -10.46
CA ASN A 16 11.55 8.54 -9.64
C ASN A 16 11.80 10.05 -9.61
N ASP A 17 10.98 10.82 -10.31
CA ASP A 17 11.12 12.26 -10.37
C ASP A 17 10.25 12.91 -9.29
N ILE A 18 10.81 13.91 -8.61
CA ILE A 18 10.07 14.64 -7.59
C ILE A 18 8.96 15.48 -8.21
N ILE A 19 7.76 15.41 -7.64
CA ILE A 19 6.68 16.32 -7.99
C ILE A 19 7.00 17.70 -7.40
N HIS A 20 6.79 18.75 -8.20
CA HIS A 20 7.09 20.13 -7.79
C HIS A 20 6.44 20.48 -6.45
N GLY A 21 7.25 21.00 -5.53
CA GLY A 21 6.82 21.40 -4.19
C GLY A 21 6.64 20.26 -3.17
N ALA A 22 6.90 18.98 -3.55
CA ALA A 22 6.75 17.86 -2.62
C ALA A 22 7.72 17.93 -1.45
N ASN A 23 8.97 18.39 -1.68
CA ASN A 23 9.95 18.56 -0.60
C ASN A 23 9.53 19.67 0.37
N GLU A 24 9.05 20.79 -0.13
CA GLU A 24 8.53 21.90 0.67
C GLU A 24 7.32 21.48 1.50
N PHE A 25 6.44 20.66 0.92
CA PHE A 25 5.29 20.09 1.62
C PHE A 25 5.74 19.20 2.79
N ILE A 26 6.60 18.22 2.56
CA ILE A 26 7.11 17.33 3.61
C ILE A 26 7.82 18.12 4.71
N HIS A 27 8.70 19.07 4.33
CA HIS A 27 9.39 19.91 5.29
C HIS A 27 8.42 20.74 6.15
N ARG A 28 7.35 21.29 5.56
CA ARG A 28 6.30 22.04 6.27
C ARG A 28 5.60 21.14 7.31
N ILE A 29 5.16 19.93 6.92
CA ILE A 29 4.48 19.00 7.81
C ILE A 29 5.38 18.62 9.01
N LEU A 30 6.63 18.26 8.75
CA LEU A 30 7.57 17.88 9.80
C LEU A 30 7.90 19.07 10.73
N LYS A 31 8.06 20.28 10.20
CA LYS A 31 8.31 21.51 10.98
C LYS A 31 7.14 21.86 11.90
N GLN A 32 5.91 21.58 11.49
CA GLN A 32 4.71 21.79 12.31
C GLN A 32 4.55 20.73 13.41
N GLY A 33 5.36 19.64 13.38
CA GLY A 33 5.28 18.54 14.33
C GLY A 33 4.08 17.63 14.12
N ASN A 34 3.44 17.67 12.95
CA ASN A 34 2.33 16.75 12.63
C ASN A 34 2.86 15.32 12.44
N PRO A 35 2.25 14.30 13.09
CA PRO A 35 2.56 12.91 12.82
C PRO A 35 2.30 12.59 11.35
N LEU A 36 3.29 12.00 10.67
CA LEU A 36 3.27 11.71 9.24
C LEU A 36 3.60 10.25 8.99
N ILE A 37 2.76 9.59 8.19
CA ILE A 37 3.03 8.28 7.60
C ILE A 37 2.96 8.39 6.08
N LEU A 38 4.00 7.94 5.41
CA LEU A 38 4.04 7.73 3.97
C LEU A 38 3.57 6.30 3.68
N LEU A 39 2.37 6.16 3.10
CA LEU A 39 1.66 4.91 2.94
C LEU A 39 1.65 4.47 1.48
N THR A 40 2.20 3.30 1.17
CA THR A 40 2.20 2.77 -0.20
C THR A 40 1.63 1.36 -0.29
N ASN A 41 0.95 1.07 -1.41
CA ASN A 41 0.55 -0.29 -1.78
C ASN A 41 1.73 -1.15 -2.26
N TYR A 42 2.89 -0.56 -2.52
CA TYR A 42 4.03 -1.27 -3.09
C TYR A 42 4.69 -2.19 -2.04
N PRO A 43 4.64 -3.54 -2.22
CA PRO A 43 5.08 -4.48 -1.19
C PRO A 43 6.54 -4.91 -1.31
N SER A 44 7.23 -4.49 -2.38
CA SER A 44 8.55 -5.03 -2.74
C SER A 44 9.72 -4.23 -2.18
N GLN A 45 9.44 -3.06 -1.58
CA GLN A 45 10.45 -2.20 -0.96
C GLN A 45 10.29 -2.15 0.55
N THR A 46 11.41 -2.18 1.26
CA THR A 46 11.46 -1.93 2.69
C THR A 46 11.36 -0.42 2.98
N PRO A 47 11.05 -0.01 4.23
CA PRO A 47 11.12 1.40 4.63
C PRO A 47 12.48 2.05 4.31
N ALA A 48 13.59 1.32 4.45
CA ALA A 48 14.92 1.81 4.11
C ALA A 48 15.10 2.01 2.60
N ASP A 49 14.58 1.11 1.76
CA ASP A 49 14.61 1.27 0.30
C ASP A 49 13.80 2.51 -0.13
N LEU A 50 12.62 2.72 0.48
CA LEU A 50 11.77 3.88 0.24
C LEU A 50 12.44 5.18 0.69
N GLN A 51 13.09 5.19 1.85
CA GLN A 51 13.90 6.31 2.30
C GLN A 51 14.97 6.66 1.26
N ASN A 52 15.78 5.68 0.82
CA ASN A 52 16.82 5.89 -0.18
C ASN A 52 16.25 6.40 -1.51
N ARG A 53 15.09 5.91 -1.93
CA ARG A 53 14.39 6.37 -3.13
C ARG A 53 13.99 7.84 -3.04
N LEU A 54 13.38 8.25 -1.91
CA LEU A 54 12.97 9.64 -1.69
C LEU A 54 14.18 10.57 -1.52
N GLU A 55 15.22 10.15 -0.81
CA GLU A 55 16.46 10.92 -0.66
C GLU A 55 17.16 11.14 -2.02
N SER A 56 17.16 10.13 -2.88
CA SER A 56 17.71 10.25 -4.25
C SER A 56 16.92 11.25 -5.11
N ALA A 57 15.63 11.44 -4.83
CA ALA A 57 14.78 12.44 -5.46
C ALA A 57 14.83 13.82 -4.76
N GLY A 58 15.58 13.96 -3.64
CA GLY A 58 15.75 15.22 -2.91
C GLY A 58 14.86 15.40 -1.69
N ILE A 59 14.07 14.40 -1.29
CA ILE A 59 13.21 14.45 -0.10
C ILE A 59 13.90 13.69 1.04
N LYS A 60 14.36 14.40 2.07
CA LYS A 60 14.99 13.81 3.26
C LYS A 60 13.92 13.48 4.31
N ILE A 61 13.74 12.20 4.59
CA ILE A 61 12.80 11.69 5.58
C ILE A 61 13.29 10.37 6.16
N SER A 62 13.07 10.13 7.46
CA SER A 62 13.48 8.89 8.12
C SER A 62 12.62 7.69 7.69
N SER A 63 13.22 6.49 7.69
CA SER A 63 12.54 5.22 7.43
C SER A 63 11.33 4.97 8.34
N ASP A 64 11.28 5.54 9.52
CA ASP A 64 10.18 5.38 10.49
C ASP A 64 8.85 5.97 10.01
N HIS A 65 8.89 6.85 9.00
CA HIS A 65 7.69 7.45 8.41
C HIS A 65 7.00 6.57 7.36
N PHE A 66 7.56 5.41 6.99
CA PHE A 66 6.98 4.59 5.92
C PHE A 66 6.15 3.44 6.47
N TYR A 67 5.03 3.20 5.79
CA TYR A 67 4.18 2.04 6.03
C TYR A 67 3.76 1.41 4.70
N THR A 68 4.06 0.13 4.50
CA THR A 68 3.85 -0.58 3.24
C THR A 68 2.73 -1.61 3.34
N SER A 69 2.21 -2.04 2.18
CA SER A 69 1.26 -3.17 2.14
C SER A 69 1.89 -4.49 2.64
N ALA A 70 3.21 -4.66 2.56
CA ALA A 70 3.90 -5.80 3.18
C ALA A 70 3.81 -5.75 4.71
N MET A 71 4.04 -4.58 5.32
CA MET A 71 3.89 -4.36 6.77
C MET A 71 2.43 -4.57 7.21
N ALA A 72 1.46 -4.05 6.45
CA ALA A 72 0.04 -4.25 6.70
C ALA A 72 -0.35 -5.74 6.64
N THR A 73 0.25 -6.47 5.69
CA THR A 73 0.05 -7.92 5.54
C THR A 73 0.60 -8.67 6.76
N ALA A 74 1.80 -8.34 7.20
CA ALA A 74 2.39 -8.92 8.41
C ALA A 74 1.54 -8.62 9.65
N ALA A 75 1.13 -7.37 9.85
CA ALA A 75 0.29 -6.96 10.99
C ALA A 75 -1.08 -7.68 11.02
N PHE A 76 -1.64 -7.99 9.84
CA PHE A 76 -2.85 -8.81 9.75
C PHE A 76 -2.58 -10.26 10.16
N LEU A 77 -1.55 -10.85 9.59
CA LEU A 77 -1.21 -12.27 9.78
C LEU A 77 -0.73 -12.58 11.20
N GLU A 78 -0.12 -11.62 11.88
CA GLU A 78 0.28 -11.75 13.29
C GLU A 78 -0.90 -12.09 14.21
N LYS A 79 -2.10 -11.61 13.85
CA LYS A 79 -3.36 -11.86 14.59
C LYS A 79 -4.10 -13.13 14.14
N GLN A 80 -3.58 -13.85 13.13
CA GLN A 80 -4.21 -15.06 12.63
C GLN A 80 -3.58 -16.31 13.22
N GLU A 81 -4.34 -17.40 13.23
CA GLU A 81 -3.81 -18.74 13.49
C GLU A 81 -3.04 -19.28 12.28
N GLY A 82 -1.96 -20.01 12.55
CA GLY A 82 -1.03 -20.54 11.55
C GLY A 82 0.21 -19.66 11.40
N ARG A 83 1.35 -20.28 11.04
CA ARG A 83 2.65 -19.61 10.91
C ARG A 83 3.45 -20.10 9.70
N LYS A 84 2.79 -20.82 8.78
CA LYS A 84 3.42 -21.34 7.55
C LYS A 84 2.81 -20.66 6.34
N ALA A 85 3.65 -20.19 5.42
CA ALA A 85 3.20 -19.57 4.20
C ALA A 85 3.99 -20.01 2.98
N TYR A 86 3.28 -20.25 1.87
CA TYR A 86 3.88 -20.19 0.55
C TYR A 86 3.78 -18.75 0.03
N MET A 87 4.89 -18.21 -0.42
CA MET A 87 4.96 -16.80 -0.80
C MET A 87 5.33 -16.64 -2.28
N VAL A 88 4.61 -15.76 -2.96
CA VAL A 88 4.93 -15.23 -4.29
C VAL A 88 5.18 -13.73 -4.12
N GLY A 89 6.44 -13.32 -4.01
CA GLY A 89 6.79 -11.92 -3.69
C GLY A 89 8.29 -11.68 -3.61
N GLU A 90 8.67 -10.48 -3.22
CA GLU A 90 10.06 -10.02 -3.10
C GLU A 90 10.53 -10.00 -1.62
N GLY A 91 11.83 -9.71 -1.43
CA GLY A 91 12.50 -9.80 -0.13
C GLY A 91 11.88 -8.96 0.99
N ALA A 92 11.32 -7.79 0.69
CA ALA A 92 10.67 -6.95 1.71
C ALA A 92 9.47 -7.66 2.38
N LEU A 93 8.62 -8.34 1.59
CA LEU A 93 7.52 -9.14 2.14
C LEU A 93 8.04 -10.33 2.96
N THR A 94 9.10 -11.01 2.48
CA THR A 94 9.75 -12.10 3.21
C THR A 94 10.27 -11.62 4.57
N HIS A 95 10.94 -10.47 4.60
CA HIS A 95 11.46 -9.86 5.81
C HIS A 95 10.35 -9.63 6.84
N GLU A 96 9.23 -9.03 6.42
CA GLU A 96 8.10 -8.76 7.30
C GLU A 96 7.45 -10.05 7.86
N LEU A 97 7.35 -11.10 7.03
CA LEU A 97 6.82 -12.39 7.47
C LEU A 97 7.75 -13.09 8.49
N TYR A 98 9.07 -13.06 8.27
CA TYR A 98 10.02 -13.60 9.23
C TYR A 98 10.01 -12.84 10.55
N ARG A 99 9.86 -11.51 10.52
CA ARG A 99 9.79 -10.67 11.72
C ARG A 99 8.64 -11.08 12.66
N ILE A 100 7.53 -11.59 12.11
CA ILE A 100 6.38 -12.07 12.88
C ILE A 100 6.37 -13.61 13.10
N GLY A 101 7.50 -14.27 12.84
CA GLY A 101 7.70 -15.70 13.12
C GLY A 101 7.08 -16.66 12.11
N PHE A 102 6.85 -16.24 10.86
CA PHE A 102 6.40 -17.14 9.80
C PHE A 102 7.55 -17.99 9.25
N THR A 103 7.23 -19.23 8.91
CA THR A 103 8.07 -20.13 8.11
C THR A 103 7.59 -20.09 6.67
N ILE A 104 8.49 -19.76 5.74
CA ILE A 104 8.20 -19.84 4.30
C ILE A 104 8.44 -21.26 3.82
N THR A 105 7.39 -21.92 3.35
CA THR A 105 7.41 -23.33 2.93
C THR A 105 6.29 -23.64 1.94
N ASP A 106 6.49 -24.65 1.10
CA ASP A 106 5.45 -25.22 0.23
C ASP A 106 4.83 -26.51 0.80
N ILE A 107 5.24 -26.90 2.01
CA ILE A 107 4.76 -28.11 2.69
C ILE A 107 3.64 -27.73 3.67
N ASN A 108 2.40 -28.03 3.27
CA ASN A 108 1.19 -27.75 4.06
C ASN A 108 1.18 -26.33 4.69
N PRO A 109 1.28 -25.27 3.87
CA PRO A 109 1.21 -23.91 4.39
C PRO A 109 -0.22 -23.58 4.84
N ASP A 110 -0.32 -22.74 5.86
CA ASP A 110 -1.60 -22.17 6.32
C ASP A 110 -2.12 -21.09 5.36
N PHE A 111 -1.18 -20.45 4.65
CA PHE A 111 -1.46 -19.33 3.75
C PHE A 111 -0.68 -19.46 2.44
N VAL A 112 -1.29 -19.00 1.36
CA VAL A 112 -0.62 -18.56 0.15
C VAL A 112 -0.69 -17.02 0.14
N ILE A 113 0.48 -16.38 0.10
CA ILE A 113 0.59 -14.92 0.16
C ILE A 113 1.19 -14.44 -1.16
N VAL A 114 0.46 -13.58 -1.86
CA VAL A 114 0.91 -12.99 -3.11
C VAL A 114 1.17 -11.50 -2.91
N GLY A 115 2.37 -11.08 -3.22
CA GLY A 115 2.80 -9.69 -3.39
C GLY A 115 3.20 -9.43 -4.84
N GLU A 116 4.30 -8.70 -5.03
CA GLU A 116 4.84 -8.42 -6.35
C GLU A 116 6.21 -9.06 -6.52
N THR A 117 6.48 -9.58 -7.72
CA THR A 117 7.78 -10.13 -8.09
C THR A 117 7.98 -10.11 -9.61
N ARG A 118 9.21 -9.87 -10.03
CA ARG A 118 9.64 -10.00 -11.43
C ARG A 118 9.98 -11.43 -11.82
N ALA A 119 10.13 -12.33 -10.84
CA ALA A 119 10.44 -13.75 -11.07
C ALA A 119 9.19 -14.61 -11.30
N TYR A 120 8.00 -13.98 -11.54
CA TYR A 120 6.74 -14.69 -11.71
C TYR A 120 6.80 -15.69 -12.88
N ASN A 121 6.39 -16.94 -12.62
CA ASN A 121 6.50 -18.02 -13.58
C ASN A 121 5.38 -19.06 -13.43
N TRP A 122 5.35 -20.03 -14.35
CA TRP A 122 4.36 -21.11 -14.39
C TRP A 122 4.32 -21.92 -13.09
N ASP A 123 5.48 -22.30 -12.56
CA ASP A 123 5.56 -23.15 -11.38
C ASP A 123 4.98 -22.48 -10.14
N MET A 124 5.19 -21.17 -10.00
CA MET A 124 4.58 -20.38 -8.93
C MET A 124 3.06 -20.37 -9.03
N VAL A 125 2.51 -20.19 -10.22
CA VAL A 125 1.04 -20.20 -10.45
C VAL A 125 0.46 -21.56 -10.13
N GLN A 126 1.07 -22.62 -10.65
CA GLN A 126 0.64 -24.00 -10.43
C GLN A 126 0.68 -24.36 -8.94
N LYS A 127 1.80 -24.08 -8.27
CA LYS A 127 2.01 -24.39 -6.86
C LYS A 127 1.03 -23.61 -5.97
N ALA A 128 0.93 -22.29 -6.15
CA ALA A 128 0.01 -21.43 -5.39
C ALA A 128 -1.44 -21.92 -5.52
N SER A 129 -1.88 -22.18 -6.77
CA SER A 129 -3.24 -22.66 -7.04
C SER A 129 -3.52 -24.01 -6.37
N TYR A 130 -2.57 -24.95 -6.46
CA TYR A 130 -2.68 -26.27 -5.83
C TYR A 130 -2.81 -26.16 -4.31
N LEU A 131 -1.97 -25.35 -3.66
CA LEU A 131 -1.98 -25.14 -2.22
C LEU A 131 -3.29 -24.51 -1.73
N ILE A 132 -3.82 -23.52 -2.48
CA ILE A 132 -5.11 -22.90 -2.16
C ILE A 132 -6.27 -23.90 -2.30
N MET A 133 -6.26 -24.74 -3.34
CA MET A 133 -7.28 -25.78 -3.53
C MET A 133 -7.23 -26.83 -2.41
N ASN A 134 -6.07 -27.04 -1.78
CA ASN A 134 -5.88 -27.95 -0.66
C ASN A 134 -6.03 -27.27 0.72
N GLY A 135 -6.61 -26.08 0.78
CA GLY A 135 -7.05 -25.47 2.03
C GLY A 135 -6.22 -24.29 2.55
N ALA A 136 -5.10 -23.94 1.92
CA ALA A 136 -4.36 -22.74 2.29
C ALA A 136 -5.19 -21.48 2.04
N ARG A 137 -5.18 -20.53 2.98
CA ARG A 137 -5.91 -19.26 2.87
C ARG A 137 -5.20 -18.33 1.88
N PHE A 138 -5.96 -17.72 0.96
CA PHE A 138 -5.40 -16.88 -0.10
C PHE A 138 -5.40 -15.41 0.31
N ILE A 139 -4.20 -14.85 0.50
CA ILE A 139 -3.94 -13.45 0.89
C ILE A 139 -3.16 -12.75 -0.22
N ALA A 140 -3.44 -11.49 -0.44
CA ALA A 140 -2.70 -10.65 -1.37
C ALA A 140 -2.41 -9.28 -0.76
N THR A 141 -1.25 -8.72 -1.07
CA THR A 141 -0.78 -7.46 -0.46
C THR A 141 -1.60 -6.25 -0.92
N ASN A 142 -2.04 -6.22 -2.18
CA ASN A 142 -2.84 -5.12 -2.75
C ASN A 142 -3.60 -5.57 -4.01
N PRO A 143 -4.67 -4.86 -4.42
CA PRO A 143 -5.47 -5.21 -5.59
C PRO A 143 -4.97 -4.58 -6.91
N ASP A 144 -3.88 -3.80 -6.89
CA ASP A 144 -3.43 -3.05 -8.06
C ASP A 144 -3.08 -3.99 -9.20
N VAL A 145 -3.61 -3.69 -10.39
CA VAL A 145 -3.43 -4.53 -11.59
C VAL A 145 -2.15 -4.17 -12.33
N ALA A 146 -1.82 -2.89 -12.36
CA ALA A 146 -0.65 -2.39 -13.06
C ALA A 146 0.08 -1.34 -12.21
N GLY A 147 1.39 -1.44 -12.20
CA GLY A 147 2.29 -0.42 -11.70
C GLY A 147 2.77 0.53 -12.82
N PRO A 148 3.76 1.38 -12.53
CA PRO A 148 4.35 2.30 -13.49
C PRO A 148 4.75 1.59 -14.80
N LYS A 149 4.54 2.24 -15.95
CA LYS A 149 4.86 1.70 -17.28
C LYS A 149 4.14 0.38 -17.65
N GLY A 150 3.01 0.07 -16.97
CA GLY A 150 2.23 -1.13 -17.23
C GLY A 150 2.85 -2.43 -16.72
N TYR A 151 3.79 -2.37 -15.78
CA TYR A 151 4.29 -3.59 -15.12
C TYR A 151 3.15 -4.26 -14.34
N PRO A 152 3.03 -5.62 -14.44
CA PRO A 152 2.03 -6.35 -13.65
C PRO A 152 2.25 -6.12 -12.15
N ALA A 153 1.21 -5.63 -11.48
CA ALA A 153 1.18 -5.48 -10.02
C ALA A 153 0.49 -6.69 -9.36
N CYS A 154 0.38 -6.69 -8.04
CA CYS A 154 -0.08 -7.84 -7.25
C CYS A 154 -1.42 -8.42 -7.73
N GLY A 155 -2.42 -7.58 -8.05
CA GLY A 155 -3.72 -8.03 -8.55
C GLY A 155 -3.62 -8.79 -9.89
N ALA A 156 -2.73 -8.34 -10.79
CA ALA A 156 -2.49 -9.06 -12.05
C ALA A 156 -1.82 -10.43 -11.81
N LEU A 157 -0.91 -10.53 -10.83
CA LEU A 157 -0.26 -11.80 -10.46
C LEU A 157 -1.24 -12.75 -9.77
N CYS A 158 -2.23 -12.24 -9.06
CA CYS A 158 -3.31 -13.02 -8.47
C CYS A 158 -4.28 -13.62 -9.50
N ALA A 159 -4.51 -12.95 -10.62
CA ALA A 159 -5.56 -13.31 -11.57
C ALA A 159 -5.50 -14.77 -12.09
N PRO A 160 -4.38 -15.33 -12.57
CA PRO A 160 -4.32 -16.72 -12.99
C PRO A 160 -4.50 -17.69 -11.82
N ILE A 161 -3.99 -17.36 -10.63
CA ILE A 161 -4.14 -18.18 -9.41
C ILE A 161 -5.62 -18.24 -9.00
N GLU A 162 -6.31 -17.07 -8.99
CA GLU A 162 -7.75 -16.98 -8.71
C GLU A 162 -8.57 -17.79 -9.73
N ARG A 163 -8.21 -17.68 -11.01
CA ARG A 163 -8.93 -18.38 -12.09
C ARG A 163 -8.83 -19.90 -11.95
N ILE A 164 -7.65 -20.44 -11.60
CA ILE A 164 -7.39 -21.87 -11.44
C ILE A 164 -7.99 -22.36 -10.13
N SER A 165 -7.71 -21.71 -9.01
CA SER A 165 -8.15 -22.15 -7.67
C SER A 165 -9.64 -21.91 -7.41
N ARG A 166 -10.28 -21.03 -8.18
CA ARG A 166 -11.65 -20.53 -7.97
C ARG A 166 -11.87 -19.88 -6.60
N LYS A 167 -10.80 -19.37 -6.00
CA LYS A 167 -10.81 -18.64 -4.73
C LYS A 167 -10.28 -17.23 -4.96
N LYS A 168 -10.97 -16.24 -4.41
CA LYS A 168 -10.50 -14.85 -4.44
C LYS A 168 -9.52 -14.60 -3.30
N PRO A 169 -8.45 -13.82 -3.53
CA PRO A 169 -7.59 -13.40 -2.45
C PRO A 169 -8.28 -12.39 -1.54
N PHE A 170 -7.88 -12.37 -0.27
CA PHE A 170 -8.19 -11.25 0.61
C PHE A 170 -7.07 -10.21 0.47
N TYR A 171 -7.38 -9.08 -0.17
CA TYR A 171 -6.46 -7.98 -0.38
C TYR A 171 -6.35 -7.12 0.88
N LEU A 172 -5.12 -6.79 1.30
CA LEU A 172 -4.85 -6.07 2.55
C LEU A 172 -4.46 -4.59 2.34
N GLY A 173 -3.95 -4.24 1.16
CA GLY A 173 -3.61 -2.87 0.77
C GLY A 173 -4.82 -2.01 0.44
N LYS A 174 -4.59 -0.73 0.17
CA LYS A 174 -5.64 0.21 -0.29
C LYS A 174 -6.41 -0.38 -1.48
N PRO A 175 -7.74 -0.31 -1.56
CA PRO A 175 -8.64 0.49 -0.71
C PRO A 175 -9.14 -0.20 0.56
N ASN A 176 -8.60 -1.35 0.97
CA ASN A 176 -9.04 -2.01 2.20
C ASN A 176 -8.75 -1.12 3.41
N ALA A 177 -9.77 -0.84 4.22
CA ALA A 177 -9.63 -0.04 5.45
C ALA A 177 -8.64 -0.63 6.47
N TRP A 178 -8.26 -1.90 6.35
CA TRP A 178 -7.27 -2.53 7.21
C TRP A 178 -5.92 -1.82 7.18
N ILE A 179 -5.40 -1.50 5.98
CA ILE A 179 -4.10 -0.82 5.88
C ILE A 179 -4.12 0.56 6.54
N MET A 180 -5.24 1.30 6.42
CA MET A 180 -5.42 2.59 7.09
C MET A 180 -5.40 2.43 8.61
N ARG A 181 -6.16 1.47 9.13
CA ARG A 181 -6.19 1.19 10.58
C ARG A 181 -4.83 0.75 11.10
N ALA A 182 -4.13 -0.11 10.35
CA ALA A 182 -2.81 -0.58 10.73
C ALA A 182 -1.77 0.56 10.73
N ALA A 183 -1.82 1.45 9.75
CA ALA A 183 -0.98 2.65 9.69
C ALA A 183 -1.28 3.62 10.84
N LEU A 184 -2.56 3.88 11.14
CA LEU A 184 -2.95 4.71 12.30
C LEU A 184 -2.44 4.13 13.62
N ASN A 185 -2.60 2.82 13.83
CA ASN A 185 -2.12 2.15 15.03
C ASN A 185 -0.60 2.24 15.20
N SER A 186 0.16 2.31 14.11
CA SER A 186 1.63 2.40 14.16
C SER A 186 2.14 3.73 14.73
N ILE A 187 1.30 4.78 14.72
CA ILE A 187 1.61 6.11 15.25
C ILE A 187 0.65 6.55 16.36
N ASP A 188 -0.09 5.61 16.94
CA ASP A 188 -1.08 5.85 18.00
C ASP A 188 -2.08 6.97 17.64
N ALA A 189 -2.57 6.95 16.40
CA ALA A 189 -3.46 7.97 15.84
C ALA A 189 -4.90 7.47 15.67
N HIS A 190 -5.85 8.41 15.66
CA HIS A 190 -7.27 8.16 15.45
C HIS A 190 -7.78 8.79 14.14
N SER A 191 -8.73 8.12 13.47
CA SER A 191 -9.27 8.53 12.18
C SER A 191 -9.87 9.95 12.19
N GLU A 192 -10.55 10.35 13.28
CA GLU A 192 -11.21 11.66 13.43
C GLU A 192 -10.27 12.86 13.31
N ASN A 193 -8.98 12.66 13.63
CA ASN A 193 -7.96 13.70 13.58
C ASN A 193 -6.91 13.45 12.49
N THR A 194 -7.28 12.72 11.44
CA THR A 194 -6.36 12.30 10.39
C THR A 194 -6.82 12.76 9.02
N PHE A 195 -5.87 13.20 8.19
CA PHE A 195 -6.05 13.34 6.75
C PHE A 195 -5.37 12.18 6.02
N ILE A 196 -6.02 11.68 4.97
CA ILE A 196 -5.35 10.89 3.91
C ILE A 196 -5.18 11.77 2.68
N ILE A 197 -3.97 11.86 2.19
CA ILE A 197 -3.60 12.58 0.97
C ILE A 197 -3.22 11.53 -0.07
N GLY A 198 -3.91 11.52 -1.21
CA GLY A 198 -3.64 10.59 -2.30
C GLY A 198 -4.07 11.16 -3.64
N ASP A 199 -3.68 10.49 -4.70
CA ASP A 199 -3.94 10.89 -6.08
C ASP A 199 -4.98 10.00 -6.77
N ASN A 200 -5.40 8.91 -6.11
CA ASN A 200 -6.22 7.88 -6.75
C ASN A 200 -7.54 7.67 -5.99
N MET A 201 -8.65 7.94 -6.71
CA MET A 201 -10.01 7.75 -6.22
C MET A 201 -10.28 6.30 -5.79
N ASN A 202 -9.76 5.30 -6.53
CA ASN A 202 -10.04 3.89 -6.30
C ASN A 202 -9.26 3.28 -5.13
N THR A 203 -8.16 3.89 -4.72
CA THR A 203 -7.29 3.40 -3.64
C THR A 203 -7.35 4.32 -2.43
N ASP A 204 -6.75 5.51 -2.51
CA ASP A 204 -6.55 6.42 -1.38
C ASP A 204 -7.85 6.98 -0.84
N ILE A 205 -8.65 7.56 -1.76
CA ILE A 205 -9.89 8.23 -1.39
C ILE A 205 -10.90 7.21 -0.87
N LEU A 206 -11.06 6.09 -1.57
CA LEU A 206 -11.96 5.03 -1.13
C LEU A 206 -11.53 4.42 0.21
N ALA A 207 -10.22 4.18 0.41
CA ALA A 207 -9.69 3.69 1.68
C ALA A 207 -9.93 4.67 2.83
N GLY A 208 -9.72 5.97 2.60
CA GLY A 208 -9.99 7.02 3.58
C GLY A 208 -11.47 7.05 3.98
N ILE A 209 -12.38 7.05 3.00
CA ILE A 209 -13.82 7.03 3.25
C ILE A 209 -14.22 5.78 4.07
N GLN A 210 -13.72 4.59 3.69
CA GLN A 210 -14.02 3.35 4.41
C GLN A 210 -13.46 3.31 5.83
N ALA A 211 -12.36 4.04 6.08
CA ALA A 211 -11.74 4.14 7.39
C ALA A 211 -12.27 5.29 8.25
N GLY A 212 -13.16 6.14 7.72
CA GLY A 212 -13.67 7.34 8.40
C GLY A 212 -12.59 8.41 8.57
N ILE A 213 -11.66 8.52 7.62
CA ILE A 213 -10.57 9.51 7.58
C ILE A 213 -10.95 10.61 6.59
N GLU A 214 -10.66 11.85 6.93
CA GLU A 214 -10.86 13.00 6.05
C GLU A 214 -9.91 12.94 4.83
N THR A 215 -10.48 13.03 3.62
CA THR A 215 -9.77 12.70 2.37
C THR A 215 -9.39 13.95 1.59
N ILE A 216 -8.14 14.00 1.13
CA ILE A 216 -7.58 15.04 0.26
C ILE A 216 -7.11 14.38 -1.03
N LEU A 217 -7.75 14.70 -2.14
CA LEU A 217 -7.30 14.30 -3.48
C LEU A 217 -6.35 15.36 -4.02
N VAL A 218 -5.19 14.93 -4.51
CA VAL A 218 -4.31 15.76 -5.35
C VAL A 218 -4.41 15.30 -6.80
N LEU A 219 -4.39 16.27 -7.72
CA LEU A 219 -4.55 16.03 -9.17
C LEU A 219 -3.20 15.86 -9.89
N SER A 220 -2.13 15.65 -9.14
CA SER A 220 -0.78 15.45 -9.68
C SER A 220 -0.48 14.02 -10.15
N GLY A 221 -1.43 13.07 -9.98
CA GLY A 221 -1.22 11.67 -10.28
C GLY A 221 -2.30 11.05 -11.17
N VAL A 222 -2.93 9.96 -10.71
CA VAL A 222 -3.80 9.09 -11.52
C VAL A 222 -5.15 9.71 -11.82
N SER A 223 -5.84 10.27 -10.82
CA SER A 223 -7.22 10.77 -11.01
C SER A 223 -7.23 12.20 -11.53
N THR A 224 -8.06 12.45 -12.54
CA THR A 224 -8.27 13.79 -13.10
C THR A 224 -9.59 14.37 -12.61
N ARG A 225 -9.74 15.70 -12.71
CA ARG A 225 -10.97 16.41 -12.28
C ARG A 225 -12.20 15.94 -13.08
N GLU A 226 -12.02 15.68 -14.36
CA GLU A 226 -13.07 15.25 -15.30
C GLU A 226 -13.61 13.84 -14.98
N GLU A 227 -12.80 13.02 -14.32
CA GLU A 227 -13.18 11.65 -13.97
C GLU A 227 -13.97 11.56 -12.67
N LEU A 228 -13.97 12.59 -11.84
CA LEU A 228 -14.62 12.56 -10.53
C LEU A 228 -16.13 12.23 -10.62
N ASP A 229 -16.80 12.68 -11.70
CA ASP A 229 -18.22 12.42 -11.88
C ASP A 229 -18.56 10.94 -12.18
N LYS A 230 -17.58 10.12 -12.52
CA LYS A 230 -17.73 8.68 -12.71
C LYS A 230 -17.86 7.92 -11.38
N TYR A 231 -17.49 8.54 -10.24
CA TYR A 231 -17.49 7.90 -8.94
C TYR A 231 -18.75 8.23 -8.14
N PRO A 232 -19.33 7.29 -7.38
CA PRO A 232 -20.49 7.53 -6.52
C PRO A 232 -20.12 8.23 -5.20
N TYR A 233 -18.84 8.54 -4.98
CA TYR A 233 -18.32 9.23 -3.79
C TYR A 233 -17.41 10.39 -4.20
N ARG A 234 -17.12 11.28 -3.24
CA ARG A 234 -16.27 12.45 -3.44
C ARG A 234 -15.22 12.53 -2.34
N PRO A 235 -14.02 13.07 -2.64
CA PRO A 235 -13.08 13.47 -1.59
C PRO A 235 -13.62 14.68 -0.81
N ASN A 236 -13.15 14.87 0.43
CA ASN A 236 -13.50 16.05 1.21
C ASN A 236 -12.86 17.32 0.62
N HIS A 237 -11.62 17.21 0.16
CA HIS A 237 -10.86 18.31 -0.42
C HIS A 237 -10.17 17.89 -1.71
N ILE A 238 -9.94 18.85 -2.62
CA ILE A 238 -9.25 18.65 -3.90
C ILE A 238 -8.25 19.78 -4.10
N PHE A 239 -6.99 19.43 -4.32
CA PHE A 239 -5.91 20.36 -4.62
C PHE A 239 -5.18 19.98 -5.91
N PRO A 240 -4.53 20.93 -6.60
CA PRO A 240 -3.71 20.61 -7.77
C PRO A 240 -2.55 19.67 -7.44
N SER A 241 -1.84 19.94 -6.34
CA SER A 241 -0.72 19.12 -5.84
C SER A 241 -0.57 19.26 -4.32
N ALA A 242 0.36 18.49 -3.73
CA ALA A 242 0.56 18.47 -2.29
C ALA A 242 1.05 19.82 -1.74
N VAL A 243 1.82 20.60 -2.49
CA VAL A 243 2.30 21.92 -2.05
C VAL A 243 1.16 22.95 -1.88
N ASP A 244 0.07 22.76 -2.62
CA ASP A 244 -1.09 23.67 -2.62
C ASP A 244 -2.02 23.43 -1.42
N ILE A 245 -1.80 22.38 -0.62
CA ILE A 245 -2.63 22.07 0.54
C ILE A 245 -2.36 23.11 1.64
N ASP A 246 -3.36 23.93 1.97
CA ASP A 246 -3.28 25.05 2.92
C ASP A 246 -4.08 24.81 4.22
N ILE A 247 -4.75 23.66 4.33
CA ILE A 247 -5.63 23.30 5.47
C ILE A 247 -4.93 22.49 6.57
N ILE A 248 -3.61 22.23 6.39
CA ILE A 248 -2.78 21.45 7.32
C ILE A 248 -1.68 22.33 7.89
#